data_f0fb50900c8ada5bc60a1aa91910b69e
#
_entry.id   f0fb50900c8ada5bc60a1aa91910b69e
#
_cell.length_a   1.000
_cell.length_b   1.000
_cell.length_c   1.000
_cell.angle_alpha   90.00
_cell.angle_beta   90.00
_cell.angle_gamma   90.00
#
_symmetry.space_group_name_H-M   'P 1'
#
loop_
_entity.id
_entity.type
_entity.pdbx_description
1 polymer ?
#
loop_
_entity_poly.entity_id
_entity_poly.type
_entity_poly.pdbx_seq_one_letter_code
_entity_poly.pdbx_strand_id
1 'polypeptide(L)'
;MSGELPAGAVARAAGTWPGGTWGSALTCREFTAVRGVGFEPVGQVFGAAVYAAGYASGYSCPGAWGSSGDRRPEGPATQVSGRRDAGSFGPLVEAMYQARQRAIDRMTARCAALGGHGVVGVRLSRGTLPLSGLDFTAAGTAVRAPGAAHGQRALFTCDVSGQDFAKLITAGWVPAGLALGISIGSRHDDRGLAGQARRWSGNVEVAGWTELVNQSRHDARRRLEQDVTRLGGEGVVITGMQMRVRERDCPATVGRRDHIAEVTLTGTAIARFSRAGQCPAGPALTVMPLGPQRRQAARARI
;
A
#
# COMPACT_ATOMS: atom_id res chain seq x y z
N MET A 1 -36.95 -22.99 18.41
CA MET A 1 -36.06 -23.25 17.26
C MET A 1 -34.71 -23.75 17.80
N SER A 2 -34.57 -25.03 18.01
CA SER A 2 -33.29 -25.67 18.37
C SER A 2 -32.46 -25.80 17.11
N GLY A 3 -31.63 -24.81 16.87
CA GLY A 3 -30.69 -24.85 15.74
C GLY A 3 -29.53 -25.80 16.08
N GLU A 4 -29.51 -26.94 15.42
CA GLU A 4 -28.34 -27.82 15.42
C GLU A 4 -27.11 -27.02 14.92
N LEU A 5 -26.01 -27.11 15.65
CA LEU A 5 -24.76 -26.48 15.23
C LEU A 5 -24.28 -27.13 13.91
N PRO A 6 -23.81 -26.34 12.94
CA PRO A 6 -23.23 -26.88 11.71
C PRO A 6 -22.14 -27.92 12.00
N ALA A 7 -22.05 -28.98 11.21
CA ALA A 7 -21.09 -30.07 11.41
C ALA A 7 -19.65 -29.59 11.61
N GLY A 8 -19.23 -28.55 10.88
CA GLY A 8 -17.93 -27.91 11.07
C GLY A 8 -17.76 -27.18 12.41
N ALA A 9 -18.84 -26.70 13.04
CA ALA A 9 -18.79 -26.11 14.37
C ALA A 9 -18.69 -27.19 15.46
N VAL A 10 -19.39 -28.30 15.26
CA VAL A 10 -19.30 -29.49 16.12
C VAL A 10 -17.88 -30.09 16.08
N ALA A 11 -17.29 -30.24 14.89
CA ALA A 11 -15.91 -30.73 14.73
C ALA A 11 -14.87 -29.82 15.39
N ARG A 12 -15.08 -28.49 15.33
CA ARG A 12 -14.22 -27.51 16.03
C ARG A 12 -14.37 -27.57 17.55
N ALA A 13 -15.60 -27.67 18.03
CA ALA A 13 -15.88 -27.81 19.46
C ALA A 13 -15.34 -29.11 20.05
N ALA A 14 -15.30 -30.18 19.23
CA ALA A 14 -14.72 -31.46 19.62
C ALA A 14 -13.19 -31.52 19.55
N GLY A 15 -12.50 -30.45 19.18
CA GLY A 15 -11.04 -30.43 19.04
C GLY A 15 -10.49 -31.27 17.90
N THR A 16 -11.35 -31.74 16.99
CA THR A 16 -10.98 -32.59 15.85
C THR A 16 -10.55 -31.78 14.63
N TRP A 17 -10.44 -30.44 14.76
CA TRP A 17 -9.95 -29.59 13.70
C TRP A 17 -8.42 -29.74 13.55
N PRO A 18 -7.89 -30.15 12.41
CA PRO A 18 -6.46 -30.29 12.21
C PRO A 18 -5.80 -28.93 12.12
N GLY A 19 -5.32 -28.39 13.21
CA GLY A 19 -4.65 -27.09 13.24
C GLY A 19 -4.87 -26.22 14.46
N GLY A 20 -5.50 -26.74 15.53
CA GLY A 20 -5.66 -25.99 16.78
C GLY A 20 -6.76 -24.93 16.73
N THR A 21 -6.64 -23.88 17.54
CA THR A 21 -7.63 -22.80 17.64
C THR A 21 -7.75 -22.06 16.30
N TRP A 22 -8.95 -22.04 15.74
CA TRP A 22 -9.23 -21.27 14.53
C TRP A 22 -9.35 -19.79 14.88
N GLY A 23 -8.60 -18.95 14.18
CA GLY A 23 -8.63 -17.49 14.33
C GLY A 23 -8.94 -16.80 13.00
N SER A 24 -9.56 -15.64 13.09
CA SER A 24 -9.79 -14.75 11.95
C SER A 24 -9.49 -13.31 12.36
N ALA A 25 -8.86 -12.55 11.47
CA ALA A 25 -8.67 -11.11 11.65
C ALA A 25 -9.89 -10.29 11.20
N LEU A 26 -10.91 -10.94 10.64
CA LEU A 26 -12.15 -10.30 10.21
C LEU A 26 -13.08 -10.06 11.40
N THR A 27 -13.74 -8.92 11.40
CA THR A 27 -14.88 -8.66 12.29
C THR A 27 -16.07 -9.57 11.93
N CYS A 28 -17.06 -9.71 12.81
CA CYS A 28 -18.26 -10.51 12.53
C CYS A 28 -18.99 -10.04 11.25
N ARG A 29 -19.03 -8.73 11.01
CA ARG A 29 -19.66 -8.16 9.80
C ARG A 29 -18.89 -8.51 8.54
N GLU A 30 -17.58 -8.40 8.57
CA GLU A 30 -16.68 -8.77 7.47
C GLU A 30 -16.75 -10.27 7.17
N PHE A 31 -16.76 -11.08 8.23
CA PHE A 31 -16.90 -12.53 8.11
C PHE A 31 -18.19 -12.91 7.38
N THR A 32 -19.32 -12.32 7.79
CA THR A 32 -20.63 -12.57 7.15
C THR A 32 -20.63 -12.08 5.70
N ALA A 33 -20.07 -10.91 5.42
CA ALA A 33 -19.98 -10.35 4.07
C ALA A 33 -19.16 -11.25 3.11
N VAL A 34 -18.00 -11.73 3.55
CA VAL A 34 -17.14 -12.62 2.77
C VAL A 34 -17.85 -13.94 2.47
N ARG A 35 -18.57 -14.50 3.44
CA ARG A 35 -19.39 -15.71 3.21
C ARG A 35 -20.57 -15.44 2.28
N GLY A 36 -21.19 -14.28 2.38
CA GLY A 36 -22.30 -13.87 1.52
C GLY A 36 -21.97 -13.85 0.02
N VAL A 37 -20.71 -13.66 -0.34
CA VAL A 37 -20.23 -13.75 -1.74
C VAL A 37 -19.59 -15.08 -2.09
N GLY A 38 -19.79 -16.09 -1.23
CA GLY A 38 -19.43 -17.48 -1.49
C GLY A 38 -17.99 -17.85 -1.09
N PHE A 39 -17.25 -17.00 -0.40
CA PHE A 39 -15.92 -17.33 0.11
C PHE A 39 -16.00 -17.83 1.56
N GLU A 40 -15.21 -18.85 1.89
CA GLU A 40 -15.12 -19.39 3.24
C GLU A 40 -13.81 -18.92 3.91
N PRO A 41 -13.86 -18.17 5.04
CA PRO A 41 -12.68 -17.90 5.83
C PRO A 41 -12.14 -19.19 6.47
N VAL A 42 -10.86 -19.51 6.20
CA VAL A 42 -10.24 -20.77 6.65
C VAL A 42 -9.24 -20.58 7.79
N GLY A 43 -8.77 -19.37 8.04
CA GLY A 43 -7.91 -19.09 9.19
C GLY A 43 -7.13 -17.79 9.05
N GLN A 44 -6.57 -17.32 10.18
CA GLN A 44 -5.66 -16.19 10.17
C GLN A 44 -4.29 -16.65 9.67
N VAL A 45 -3.66 -15.83 8.82
CA VAL A 45 -2.33 -16.06 8.28
C VAL A 45 -1.42 -14.86 8.54
N PHE A 46 -0.15 -15.17 8.72
CA PHE A 46 0.86 -14.20 9.09
C PHE A 46 2.19 -14.51 8.39
N GLY A 47 2.91 -13.48 7.97
CA GLY A 47 4.27 -13.56 7.47
C GLY A 47 5.08 -12.38 7.99
N ALA A 48 6.33 -12.61 8.32
CA ALA A 48 7.25 -11.58 8.78
C ALA A 48 8.61 -11.71 8.08
N ALA A 49 9.28 -10.59 7.87
CA ALA A 49 10.64 -10.54 7.38
C ALA A 49 11.40 -9.43 8.11
N VAL A 50 12.58 -9.76 8.62
CA VAL A 50 13.48 -8.81 9.27
C VAL A 50 14.65 -8.56 8.33
N TYR A 51 14.97 -7.29 8.13
CA TYR A 51 16.09 -6.84 7.31
C TYR A 51 17.00 -5.94 8.16
N ALA A 52 18.29 -6.20 8.11
CA ALA A 52 19.25 -5.23 8.59
C ALA A 52 19.30 -4.08 7.58
N ALA A 53 18.95 -2.87 8.02
CA ALA A 53 19.08 -1.65 7.20
C ALA A 53 20.54 -1.20 7.07
N GLY A 54 21.49 -2.15 7.19
CA GLY A 54 22.91 -1.94 7.06
C GLY A 54 23.23 -1.08 5.83
N TYR A 55 24.41 -0.94 5.40
CA TYR A 55 24.98 -0.12 4.33
C TYR A 55 24.15 0.20 3.05
N ALA A 56 22.93 -0.31 2.91
CA ALA A 56 21.96 0.19 1.92
C ALA A 56 21.59 1.68 2.12
N SER A 57 22.03 2.25 3.23
CA SER A 57 21.95 3.68 3.54
C SER A 57 23.13 4.50 2.99
N GLY A 58 23.80 4.03 1.95
CA GLY A 58 24.81 4.83 1.22
C GLY A 58 24.20 6.09 0.58
N TYR A 59 23.38 6.81 1.37
CA TYR A 59 22.87 8.10 1.00
C TYR A 59 24.02 9.10 1.02
N SER A 60 24.41 9.55 -0.15
CA SER A 60 25.22 10.74 -0.30
C SER A 60 24.29 11.95 -0.39
N CYS A 61 24.54 12.96 0.41
CA CYS A 61 23.84 14.22 0.33
C CYS A 61 23.94 14.79 -1.10
N PRO A 62 22.84 15.27 -1.71
CA PRO A 62 22.90 15.96 -3.01
C PRO A 62 23.90 17.12 -3.04
N GLY A 63 24.16 17.76 -1.88
CA GLY A 63 25.15 18.82 -1.74
C GLY A 63 26.61 18.34 -1.69
N ALA A 64 26.87 17.03 -1.50
CA ALA A 64 28.22 16.49 -1.41
C ALA A 64 28.99 16.53 -2.74
N TRP A 65 28.32 16.65 -3.86
CA TRP A 65 28.92 16.67 -5.19
C TRP A 65 29.37 18.06 -5.66
N GLY A 66 29.06 19.11 -4.87
CA GLY A 66 29.41 20.51 -5.18
C GLY A 66 30.66 21.04 -4.50
N SER A 67 31.43 20.24 -3.75
CA SER A 67 32.52 20.73 -2.90
C SER A 67 33.88 20.89 -3.61
N SER A 68 34.00 20.69 -4.89
CA SER A 68 35.20 21.06 -5.65
C SER A 68 34.94 22.32 -6.45
N GLY A 69 35.17 23.48 -5.80
CA GLY A 69 35.43 24.77 -6.41
C GLY A 69 34.41 25.27 -7.44
N ASP A 70 33.67 26.32 -7.09
CA ASP A 70 33.03 27.31 -8.00
C ASP A 70 31.98 26.87 -9.04
N ARG A 71 31.53 25.63 -9.06
CA ARG A 71 30.39 25.27 -9.90
C ARG A 71 29.14 25.04 -9.06
N ARG A 72 28.10 25.86 -9.33
CA ARG A 72 26.72 25.56 -8.86
C ARG A 72 26.43 24.11 -9.16
N PRO A 73 25.88 23.32 -8.21
CA PRO A 73 25.44 21.98 -8.51
C PRO A 73 24.35 22.08 -9.60
N GLU A 74 24.68 21.65 -10.82
CA GLU A 74 23.72 21.60 -11.96
C GLU A 74 22.68 20.46 -11.81
N GLY A 75 22.67 19.77 -10.67
CA GLY A 75 21.69 18.73 -10.38
C GLY A 75 20.36 19.30 -9.84
N PRO A 76 19.25 18.59 -10.02
CA PRO A 76 17.97 19.00 -9.45
C PRO A 76 18.10 19.06 -7.92
N ALA A 77 17.63 20.17 -7.33
CA ALA A 77 17.69 20.41 -5.88
C ALA A 77 16.98 19.33 -5.07
N THR A 78 16.02 18.64 -5.68
CA THR A 78 15.27 17.51 -5.11
C THR A 78 15.62 16.23 -5.87
N GLN A 79 15.97 15.16 -5.14
CA GLN A 79 16.22 13.82 -5.67
C GLN A 79 15.20 12.84 -5.12
N VAL A 80 14.68 11.96 -5.96
CA VAL A 80 13.77 10.88 -5.56
C VAL A 80 14.34 9.51 -5.95
N SER A 81 13.97 8.49 -5.19
CA SER A 81 14.51 7.13 -5.31
C SER A 81 14.28 6.45 -6.67
N GLY A 82 13.42 7.01 -7.52
CA GLY A 82 13.18 6.52 -8.88
C GLY A 82 14.26 6.90 -9.90
N ARG A 83 15.14 7.83 -9.60
CA ARG A 83 16.26 8.22 -10.45
C ARG A 83 17.49 7.36 -10.12
N ARG A 84 18.18 6.90 -11.15
CA ARG A 84 19.39 6.03 -11.01
C ARG A 84 20.65 6.80 -10.60
N ASP A 85 20.52 8.02 -10.10
CA ASP A 85 21.68 8.85 -9.76
C ASP A 85 22.37 8.32 -8.49
N ALA A 86 23.70 8.33 -8.52
CA ALA A 86 24.53 7.97 -7.37
C ALA A 86 24.17 8.86 -6.16
N GLY A 87 23.84 8.25 -5.03
CA GLY A 87 23.45 8.95 -3.81
C GLY A 87 21.95 8.93 -3.51
N SER A 88 21.13 8.33 -4.37
CA SER A 88 19.69 8.19 -4.13
C SER A 88 19.37 7.10 -3.08
N PHE A 89 18.21 7.19 -2.45
CA PHE A 89 17.68 6.14 -1.57
C PHE A 89 17.20 4.87 -2.32
N GLY A 90 17.54 4.72 -3.60
CA GLY A 90 17.15 3.59 -4.44
C GLY A 90 17.40 2.22 -3.79
N PRO A 91 18.64 1.93 -3.33
CA PRO A 91 18.94 0.64 -2.69
C PRO A 91 18.12 0.38 -1.42
N LEU A 92 17.85 1.41 -0.61
CA LEU A 92 17.01 1.28 0.58
C LEU A 92 15.55 0.98 0.21
N VAL A 93 15.01 1.68 -0.78
CA VAL A 93 13.66 1.44 -1.27
C VAL A 93 13.53 0.04 -1.85
N GLU A 94 14.53 -0.43 -2.59
CA GLU A 94 14.56 -1.80 -3.12
C GLU A 94 14.57 -2.85 -1.99
N ALA A 95 15.40 -2.64 -0.97
CA ALA A 95 15.41 -3.51 0.22
C ALA A 95 14.05 -3.53 0.93
N MET A 96 13.36 -2.38 1.01
CA MET A 96 12.01 -2.29 1.57
C MET A 96 10.99 -3.08 0.74
N TYR A 97 11.07 -3.04 -0.60
CA TYR A 97 10.21 -3.86 -1.47
C TYR A 97 10.47 -5.35 -1.25
N GLN A 98 11.73 -5.77 -1.25
CA GLN A 98 12.12 -7.17 -1.04
C GLN A 98 11.67 -7.70 0.32
N ALA A 99 11.83 -6.91 1.39
CA ALA A 99 11.42 -7.30 2.73
C ALA A 99 9.89 -7.48 2.82
N ARG A 100 9.14 -6.55 2.25
CA ARG A 100 7.68 -6.65 2.19
C ARG A 100 7.22 -7.83 1.35
N GLN A 101 7.83 -8.05 0.18
CA GLN A 101 7.50 -9.19 -0.67
C GLN A 101 7.72 -10.51 0.08
N ARG A 102 8.84 -10.67 0.79
CA ARG A 102 9.10 -11.88 1.59
C ARG A 102 8.08 -12.09 2.71
N ALA A 103 7.62 -11.01 3.36
CA ALA A 103 6.56 -11.12 4.35
C ALA A 103 5.24 -11.60 3.72
N ILE A 104 4.89 -11.05 2.56
CA ILE A 104 3.70 -11.46 1.80
C ILE A 104 3.83 -12.92 1.33
N ASP A 105 4.98 -13.33 0.79
CA ASP A 105 5.22 -14.69 0.32
C ASP A 105 5.07 -15.73 1.45
N ARG A 106 5.58 -15.42 2.64
CA ARG A 106 5.42 -16.27 3.83
C ARG A 106 3.95 -16.35 4.28
N MET A 107 3.23 -15.24 4.21
CA MET A 107 1.79 -15.21 4.54
C MET A 107 0.98 -16.03 3.51
N THR A 108 1.25 -15.87 2.22
CA THR A 108 0.55 -16.62 1.15
C THR A 108 0.90 -18.10 1.16
N ALA A 109 2.13 -18.48 1.50
CA ALA A 109 2.50 -19.87 1.69
C ALA A 109 1.66 -20.54 2.80
N ARG A 110 1.42 -19.84 3.90
CA ARG A 110 0.52 -20.32 4.98
C ARG A 110 -0.93 -20.39 4.52
N CYS A 111 -1.38 -19.42 3.70
CA CYS A 111 -2.72 -19.48 3.10
C CYS A 111 -2.87 -20.73 2.22
N ALA A 112 -1.87 -21.04 1.40
CA ALA A 112 -1.86 -22.27 0.58
C ALA A 112 -1.92 -23.53 1.45
N ALA A 113 -1.13 -23.60 2.52
CA ALA A 113 -1.13 -24.72 3.46
C ALA A 113 -2.50 -24.97 4.13
N LEU A 114 -3.31 -23.90 4.32
CA LEU A 114 -4.69 -24.00 4.81
C LEU A 114 -5.70 -24.33 3.69
N GLY A 115 -5.25 -24.54 2.45
CA GLY A 115 -6.13 -24.72 1.30
C GLY A 115 -6.91 -23.46 0.92
N GLY A 116 -6.38 -22.28 1.24
CA GLY A 116 -6.95 -21.00 0.86
C GLY A 116 -6.58 -20.62 -0.58
N HIS A 117 -7.41 -19.78 -1.20
CA HIS A 117 -7.21 -19.27 -2.54
C HIS A 117 -6.84 -17.77 -2.55
N GLY A 118 -6.86 -17.12 -1.40
CA GLY A 118 -6.44 -15.75 -1.23
C GLY A 118 -6.49 -15.28 0.21
N VAL A 119 -5.97 -14.06 0.44
CA VAL A 119 -5.93 -13.44 1.75
C VAL A 119 -6.66 -12.09 1.69
N VAL A 120 -7.66 -11.92 2.56
CA VAL A 120 -8.49 -10.71 2.66
C VAL A 120 -8.14 -9.94 3.93
N GLY A 121 -8.25 -8.61 3.87
CA GLY A 121 -7.98 -7.73 4.99
C GLY A 121 -6.51 -7.72 5.39
N VAL A 122 -5.60 -7.77 4.40
CA VAL A 122 -4.16 -7.77 4.66
C VAL A 122 -3.75 -6.45 5.28
N ARG A 123 -3.09 -6.53 6.42
CA ARG A 123 -2.45 -5.41 7.10
C ARG A 123 -0.95 -5.55 7.00
N LEU A 124 -0.32 -4.55 6.39
CA LEU A 124 1.12 -4.43 6.34
C LEU A 124 1.57 -3.48 7.44
N SER A 125 2.51 -3.91 8.26
CA SER A 125 3.14 -3.06 9.26
C SER A 125 4.66 -3.09 9.15
N ARG A 126 5.28 -2.01 9.60
CA ARG A 126 6.72 -1.85 9.68
C ARG A 126 7.09 -1.47 11.11
N GLY A 127 7.90 -2.27 11.75
CA GLY A 127 8.55 -1.99 13.02
C GLY A 127 10.01 -1.59 12.83
N THR A 128 10.61 -1.04 13.89
CA THR A 128 12.05 -0.82 14.01
C THR A 128 12.58 -1.71 15.11
N LEU A 129 13.64 -2.45 14.82
CA LEU A 129 14.33 -3.30 15.79
C LEU A 129 15.64 -2.63 16.22
N PRO A 130 16.20 -3.01 17.37
CA PRO A 130 17.56 -2.62 17.75
C PRO A 130 18.57 -2.94 16.63
N LEU A 131 19.67 -2.22 16.58
CA LEU A 131 20.73 -2.38 15.56
C LEU A 131 20.29 -2.06 14.12
N SER A 132 19.43 -1.05 13.96
CA SER A 132 18.94 -0.59 12.64
C SER A 132 18.18 -1.66 11.84
N GLY A 133 17.60 -2.65 12.50
CA GLY A 133 16.73 -3.65 11.89
C GLY A 133 15.39 -3.05 11.48
N LEU A 134 14.90 -3.46 10.32
CA LEU A 134 13.55 -3.19 9.86
C LEU A 134 12.75 -4.49 9.89
N ASP A 135 11.66 -4.49 10.64
CA ASP A 135 10.69 -5.58 10.66
C ASP A 135 9.51 -5.25 9.73
N PHE A 136 9.19 -6.17 8.86
CA PHE A 136 8.03 -6.09 7.99
C PHE A 136 7.11 -7.27 8.28
N THR A 137 5.86 -6.99 8.57
CA THR A 137 4.85 -8.00 8.83
C THR A 137 3.66 -7.85 7.89
N ALA A 138 3.11 -8.98 7.49
CA ALA A 138 1.88 -9.09 6.74
C ALA A 138 0.94 -10.05 7.48
N ALA A 139 -0.27 -9.63 7.78
CA ALA A 139 -1.27 -10.45 8.46
C ALA A 139 -2.64 -10.26 7.79
N GLY A 140 -3.42 -11.32 7.68
CA GLY A 140 -4.75 -11.27 7.10
C GLY A 140 -5.53 -12.57 7.36
N THR A 141 -6.69 -12.69 6.73
CA THR A 141 -7.50 -13.91 6.81
C THR A 141 -7.48 -14.65 5.47
N ALA A 142 -7.03 -15.89 5.50
CA ALA A 142 -7.10 -16.78 4.35
C ALA A 142 -8.55 -17.14 4.04
N VAL A 143 -8.91 -17.08 2.75
CA VAL A 143 -10.25 -17.41 2.27
C VAL A 143 -10.19 -18.45 1.16
N ARG A 144 -11.20 -19.31 1.10
CA ARG A 144 -11.38 -20.33 0.09
C ARG A 144 -12.58 -20.00 -0.79
N ALA A 145 -12.38 -20.03 -2.12
CA ALA A 145 -13.47 -19.93 -3.06
C ALA A 145 -14.15 -21.30 -3.23
N PRO A 146 -15.49 -21.38 -3.28
CA PRO A 146 -16.18 -22.63 -3.50
C PRO A 146 -15.92 -23.17 -4.92
N GLY A 147 -15.76 -24.48 -5.04
CA GLY A 147 -15.59 -25.16 -6.33
C GLY A 147 -14.28 -24.89 -7.07
N ALA A 148 -13.33 -24.17 -6.47
CA ALA A 148 -12.01 -23.99 -7.07
C ALA A 148 -11.15 -25.22 -6.83
N ALA A 149 -10.54 -25.75 -7.90
CA ALA A 149 -9.60 -26.86 -7.79
C ALA A 149 -8.35 -26.45 -7.00
N HIS A 150 -7.87 -27.34 -6.13
CA HIS A 150 -6.65 -27.12 -5.36
C HIS A 150 -5.44 -27.02 -6.31
N GLY A 151 -4.64 -26.00 -6.16
CA GLY A 151 -3.24 -26.01 -6.61
C GLY A 151 -2.88 -25.31 -7.92
N GLN A 152 -3.78 -24.64 -8.65
CA GLN A 152 -3.44 -24.13 -9.99
C GLN A 152 -3.56 -22.62 -10.23
N ARG A 153 -3.88 -21.80 -9.24
CA ARG A 153 -3.96 -20.33 -9.44
C ARG A 153 -3.08 -19.59 -8.46
N ALA A 154 -2.46 -18.53 -8.95
CA ALA A 154 -1.80 -17.56 -8.09
C ALA A 154 -2.77 -17.08 -7.02
N LEU A 155 -2.33 -17.12 -5.75
CA LEU A 155 -3.11 -16.67 -4.62
C LEU A 155 -3.29 -15.15 -4.70
N PHE A 156 -4.52 -14.66 -4.58
CA PHE A 156 -4.74 -13.23 -4.50
C PHE A 156 -4.50 -12.72 -3.07
N THR A 157 -4.13 -11.46 -2.96
CA THR A 157 -4.04 -10.75 -1.68
C THR A 157 -4.75 -9.41 -1.81
N CYS A 158 -5.47 -8.98 -0.78
CA CYS A 158 -6.09 -7.66 -0.75
C CYS A 158 -6.09 -7.06 0.65
N ASP A 159 -5.90 -5.75 0.72
CA ASP A 159 -5.92 -4.96 1.94
C ASP A 159 -7.26 -4.27 2.21
N VAL A 160 -8.23 -4.44 1.32
CA VAL A 160 -9.60 -3.97 1.56
C VAL A 160 -10.28 -4.79 2.65
N SER A 161 -11.22 -4.19 3.36
CA SER A 161 -12.02 -4.87 4.38
C SER A 161 -12.81 -6.04 3.79
N GLY A 162 -13.22 -7.01 4.60
CA GLY A 162 -14.07 -8.10 4.14
C GLY A 162 -15.40 -7.63 3.54
N GLN A 163 -15.93 -6.50 4.01
CA GLN A 163 -17.14 -5.89 3.45
C GLN A 163 -16.88 -5.29 2.06
N ASP A 164 -15.76 -4.58 1.89
CA ASP A 164 -15.41 -3.98 0.60
C ASP A 164 -14.97 -5.03 -0.41
N PHE A 165 -14.31 -6.11 0.05
CA PHE A 165 -14.08 -7.30 -0.77
C PHE A 165 -15.39 -7.87 -1.31
N ALA A 166 -16.40 -8.04 -0.46
CA ALA A 166 -17.71 -8.54 -0.89
C ALA A 166 -18.37 -7.62 -1.93
N LYS A 167 -18.29 -6.30 -1.74
CA LYS A 167 -18.79 -5.31 -2.71
C LYS A 167 -18.05 -5.40 -4.05
N LEU A 168 -16.71 -5.55 -4.04
CA LEU A 168 -15.92 -5.72 -5.25
C LEU A 168 -16.39 -6.96 -6.03
N ILE A 169 -16.51 -8.11 -5.37
CA ILE A 169 -16.98 -9.35 -5.99
C ILE A 169 -18.39 -9.17 -6.58
N THR A 170 -19.30 -8.55 -5.82
CA THR A 170 -20.67 -8.29 -6.29
C THR A 170 -20.69 -7.35 -7.51
N ALA A 171 -19.77 -6.38 -7.57
CA ALA A 171 -19.64 -5.45 -8.69
C ALA A 171 -18.91 -6.03 -9.90
N GLY A 172 -18.51 -7.30 -9.89
CA GLY A 172 -17.82 -7.95 -11.01
C GLY A 172 -16.31 -7.69 -11.06
N TRP A 173 -15.70 -7.35 -9.93
CA TRP A 173 -14.27 -7.16 -9.79
C TRP A 173 -13.65 -8.18 -8.85
N VAL A 174 -12.41 -8.59 -9.15
CA VAL A 174 -11.62 -9.46 -8.27
C VAL A 174 -10.32 -8.77 -7.90
N PRO A 175 -9.81 -9.00 -6.68
CA PRO A 175 -8.45 -8.61 -6.35
C PRO A 175 -7.45 -9.38 -7.21
N ALA A 176 -6.52 -8.67 -7.84
CA ALA A 176 -5.38 -9.26 -8.54
C ALA A 176 -4.18 -9.43 -7.59
N GLY A 177 -4.03 -8.52 -6.63
CA GLY A 177 -2.96 -8.60 -5.63
C GLY A 177 -2.78 -7.27 -4.89
N LEU A 178 -1.92 -7.32 -3.89
CA LEU A 178 -1.55 -6.15 -3.09
C LEU A 178 -0.53 -5.30 -3.84
N ALA A 179 -0.89 -4.07 -4.18
CA ALA A 179 -0.04 -3.12 -4.87
C ALA A 179 0.61 -2.14 -3.90
N LEU A 180 1.87 -1.81 -4.13
CA LEU A 180 2.70 -0.96 -3.28
C LEU A 180 3.41 0.11 -4.10
N GLY A 181 3.46 1.32 -3.55
CA GLY A 181 4.28 2.40 -4.07
C GLY A 181 5.11 3.00 -2.93
N ILE A 182 6.43 2.86 -2.99
CA ILE A 182 7.35 3.40 -1.99
C ILE A 182 8.31 4.35 -2.68
N SER A 183 8.43 5.56 -2.14
CA SER A 183 9.43 6.54 -2.59
C SER A 183 10.07 7.23 -1.40
N ILE A 184 11.35 7.51 -1.51
CA ILE A 184 12.07 8.37 -0.59
C ILE A 184 12.71 9.47 -1.42
N GLY A 185 12.32 10.70 -1.16
CA GLY A 185 12.91 11.90 -1.74
C GLY A 185 13.81 12.61 -0.74
N SER A 186 14.78 13.33 -1.23
CA SER A 186 15.63 14.19 -0.42
C SER A 186 15.87 15.52 -1.09
N ARG A 187 16.01 16.57 -0.27
CA ARG A 187 16.38 17.91 -0.69
C ARG A 187 17.35 18.51 0.30
N HIS A 188 18.44 19.03 -0.23
CA HIS A 188 19.42 19.76 0.56
C HIS A 188 18.96 21.18 0.82
N ASP A 189 19.26 21.71 2.02
CA ASP A 189 19.03 23.11 2.36
C ASP A 189 19.86 24.04 1.47
N ASP A 190 19.21 24.85 0.69
CA ASP A 190 19.82 25.96 -0.04
C ASP A 190 19.55 27.31 0.68
N ARG A 191 20.25 28.36 0.22
CA ARG A 191 20.07 29.72 0.81
C ARG A 191 18.63 30.23 0.64
N GLY A 192 17.96 29.86 -0.44
CA GLY A 192 16.59 30.25 -0.73
C GLY A 192 15.61 29.60 0.24
N LEU A 193 15.76 28.31 0.48
CA LEU A 193 14.94 27.55 1.42
C LEU A 193 15.10 28.04 2.85
N ALA A 194 16.35 28.23 3.29
CA ALA A 194 16.66 28.75 4.63
C ALA A 194 16.10 30.18 4.82
N GLY A 195 16.11 31.01 3.77
CA GLY A 195 15.51 32.34 3.78
C GLY A 195 13.99 32.33 3.88
N GLN A 196 13.32 31.42 3.18
CA GLN A 196 11.86 31.27 3.24
C GLN A 196 11.40 30.72 4.60
N ALA A 197 12.08 29.71 5.12
CA ALA A 197 11.73 29.09 6.40
C ALA A 197 11.96 30.03 7.61
N ARG A 198 12.88 30.99 7.51
CA ARG A 198 13.19 31.94 8.58
C ARG A 198 12.38 33.26 8.52
N ARG A 199 11.61 33.48 7.47
CA ARG A 199 10.79 34.69 7.39
C ARG A 199 9.62 34.60 8.35
N TRP A 200 9.66 35.44 9.38
CA TRP A 200 8.60 35.65 10.39
C TRP A 200 7.35 36.33 9.83
N SER A 201 7.19 36.43 8.55
CA SER A 201 6.15 37.22 7.88
C SER A 201 4.92 36.37 7.52
N GLY A 202 4.27 35.74 8.51
CA GLY A 202 2.98 35.07 8.31
C GLY A 202 3.08 33.65 7.72
N ASN A 203 1.94 33.07 7.33
CA ASN A 203 1.84 31.75 6.73
C ASN A 203 2.33 31.81 5.27
N VAL A 204 3.56 31.42 5.01
CA VAL A 204 4.16 31.42 3.67
C VAL A 204 4.47 29.99 3.27
N GLU A 205 4.09 29.62 2.06
CA GLU A 205 4.48 28.33 1.47
C GLU A 205 6.00 28.28 1.25
N VAL A 206 6.62 27.18 1.70
CA VAL A 206 8.02 26.88 1.42
C VAL A 206 8.09 26.05 0.16
N ALA A 207 8.27 26.70 -0.98
CA ALA A 207 8.18 26.08 -2.31
C ALA A 207 9.07 24.85 -2.46
N GLY A 208 10.29 24.84 -1.86
CA GLY A 208 11.19 23.71 -1.91
C GLY A 208 10.69 22.47 -1.16
N TRP A 209 9.99 22.65 -0.06
CA TRP A 209 9.38 21.52 0.67
C TRP A 209 8.16 20.99 -0.07
N THR A 210 7.34 21.88 -0.61
CA THR A 210 6.21 21.51 -1.47
C THR A 210 6.69 20.69 -2.67
N GLU A 211 7.77 21.10 -3.31
CA GLU A 211 8.39 20.37 -4.42
C GLU A 211 8.86 18.97 -3.99
N LEU A 212 9.60 18.85 -2.87
CA LEU A 212 10.06 17.58 -2.32
C LEU A 212 8.88 16.61 -2.08
N VAL A 213 7.84 17.09 -1.41
CA VAL A 213 6.64 16.31 -1.11
C VAL A 213 5.94 15.85 -2.38
N ASN A 214 5.72 16.76 -3.34
CA ASN A 214 5.02 16.46 -4.58
C ASN A 214 5.80 15.48 -5.45
N GLN A 215 7.11 15.64 -5.60
CA GLN A 215 7.95 14.71 -6.37
C GLN A 215 7.99 13.31 -5.73
N SER A 216 8.09 13.22 -4.40
CA SER A 216 8.08 11.95 -3.68
C SER A 216 6.72 11.23 -3.82
N ARG A 217 5.61 11.97 -3.73
CA ARG A 217 4.26 11.42 -3.94
C ARG A 217 4.07 10.93 -5.39
N HIS A 218 4.54 11.71 -6.35
CA HIS A 218 4.43 11.37 -7.77
C HIS A 218 5.24 10.10 -8.11
N ASP A 219 6.45 9.98 -7.57
CA ASP A 219 7.27 8.77 -7.75
C ASP A 219 6.63 7.54 -7.09
N ALA A 220 6.11 7.67 -5.85
CA ALA A 220 5.41 6.59 -5.18
C ALA A 220 4.17 6.14 -5.95
N ARG A 221 3.38 7.08 -6.50
CA ARG A 221 2.21 6.77 -7.33
C ARG A 221 2.59 6.03 -8.61
N ARG A 222 3.60 6.50 -9.31
CA ARG A 222 4.10 5.83 -10.52
C ARG A 222 4.53 4.38 -10.24
N ARG A 223 5.20 4.13 -9.12
CA ARG A 223 5.60 2.79 -8.70
C ARG A 223 4.39 1.92 -8.35
N LEU A 224 3.38 2.48 -7.70
CA LEU A 224 2.11 1.79 -7.44
C LEU A 224 1.45 1.38 -8.76
N GLU A 225 1.37 2.26 -9.74
CA GLU A 225 0.79 1.99 -11.06
C GLU A 225 1.57 0.89 -11.82
N GLN A 226 2.90 0.90 -11.73
CA GLN A 226 3.74 -0.16 -12.27
C GLN A 226 3.47 -1.51 -11.60
N ASP A 227 3.28 -1.50 -10.28
CA ASP A 227 2.98 -2.72 -9.52
C ASP A 227 1.60 -3.27 -9.87
N VAL A 228 0.59 -2.41 -10.04
CA VAL A 228 -0.75 -2.78 -10.53
C VAL A 228 -0.66 -3.47 -11.90
N THR A 229 0.11 -2.89 -12.82
CA THR A 229 0.31 -3.47 -14.16
C THR A 229 0.98 -4.85 -14.09
N ARG A 230 2.01 -4.99 -13.23
CA ARG A 230 2.71 -6.25 -13.01
C ARG A 230 1.79 -7.34 -12.46
N LEU A 231 0.83 -6.96 -11.62
CA LEU A 231 -0.17 -7.86 -11.05
C LEU A 231 -1.32 -8.20 -12.02
N GLY A 232 -1.33 -7.61 -13.22
CA GLY A 232 -2.42 -7.80 -14.19
C GLY A 232 -3.70 -7.06 -13.80
N GLY A 233 -3.61 -6.03 -12.97
CA GLY A 233 -4.75 -5.21 -12.58
C GLY A 233 -5.11 -4.17 -13.65
N GLU A 234 -6.40 -3.87 -13.78
CA GLU A 234 -6.94 -2.79 -14.62
C GLU A 234 -7.13 -1.50 -13.83
N GLY A 235 -7.12 -1.59 -12.50
CA GLY A 235 -7.28 -0.47 -11.59
C GLY A 235 -6.74 -0.79 -10.21
N VAL A 236 -6.79 0.19 -9.31
CA VAL A 236 -6.34 0.05 -7.93
C VAL A 236 -7.30 0.75 -6.97
N VAL A 237 -7.67 0.08 -5.90
CA VAL A 237 -8.33 0.68 -4.73
C VAL A 237 -7.22 1.04 -3.75
N ILE A 238 -6.93 2.34 -3.62
CA ILE A 238 -5.93 2.84 -2.67
C ILE A 238 -6.56 2.87 -1.28
N THR A 239 -5.99 2.12 -0.35
CA THR A 239 -6.48 1.97 1.03
C THR A 239 -5.65 2.75 2.03
N GLY A 240 -4.41 3.09 1.69
CA GLY A 240 -3.53 3.82 2.58
C GLY A 240 -2.51 4.69 1.87
N MET A 241 -2.27 5.87 2.47
CA MET A 241 -1.16 6.74 2.12
C MET A 241 -0.50 7.20 3.43
N GLN A 242 0.77 6.91 3.57
CA GLN A 242 1.59 7.38 4.68
C GLN A 242 2.70 8.27 4.13
N MET A 243 2.89 9.42 4.76
CA MET A 243 3.99 10.32 4.45
C MET A 243 4.68 10.72 5.75
N ARG A 244 6.01 10.67 5.73
CA ARG A 244 6.86 11.13 6.83
C ARG A 244 7.91 12.07 6.27
N VAL A 245 8.04 13.23 6.87
CA VAL A 245 9.11 14.17 6.55
C VAL A 245 10.01 14.27 7.77
N ARG A 246 11.30 14.17 7.57
CA ARG A 246 12.31 14.27 8.63
C ARG A 246 13.50 15.09 8.14
N GLU A 247 14.20 15.68 9.07
CA GLU A 247 15.42 16.41 8.83
C GLU A 247 16.61 15.66 9.42
N ARG A 248 17.76 15.85 8.84
CA ARG A 248 19.04 15.43 9.42
C ARG A 248 20.13 16.46 9.07
N ASP A 249 21.18 16.47 9.85
CA ASP A 249 22.34 17.29 9.50
C ASP A 249 23.00 16.75 8.22
N CYS A 250 23.37 17.68 7.33
CA CYS A 250 24.02 17.31 6.09
C CYS A 250 25.46 16.82 6.39
N PRO A 251 25.82 15.60 5.98
CA PRO A 251 27.17 15.07 6.21
C PRO A 251 28.26 15.80 5.40
N ALA A 252 27.85 16.51 4.34
CA ALA A 252 28.79 17.19 3.43
C ALA A 252 28.99 18.67 3.73
N THR A 253 28.06 19.32 4.44
CA THR A 253 28.09 20.77 4.67
C THR A 253 27.67 21.08 6.08
N VAL A 254 28.59 21.60 6.88
CA VAL A 254 28.35 21.98 8.28
C VAL A 254 27.28 23.09 8.34
N GLY A 255 26.34 22.94 9.27
CA GLY A 255 25.26 23.89 9.50
C GLY A 255 24.13 23.89 8.45
N ARG A 256 24.12 22.91 7.57
CA ARG A 256 23.03 22.66 6.60
C ARG A 256 22.28 21.38 6.95
N ARG A 257 21.02 21.29 6.52
CA ARG A 257 20.17 20.14 6.73
C ARG A 257 19.71 19.53 5.41
N ASP A 258 19.48 18.25 5.45
CA ASP A 258 18.79 17.50 4.40
C ASP A 258 17.38 17.19 4.87
N HIS A 259 16.41 17.55 4.05
CA HIS A 259 15.00 17.22 4.24
C HIS A 259 14.70 15.93 3.47
N ILE A 260 14.13 14.95 4.15
CA ILE A 260 13.86 13.61 3.61
C ILE A 260 12.37 13.33 3.73
N ALA A 261 11.71 13.13 2.59
CA ALA A 261 10.31 12.75 2.51
C ALA A 261 10.19 11.27 2.14
N GLU A 262 9.60 10.47 3.00
CA GLU A 262 9.26 9.08 2.75
C GLU A 262 7.76 8.97 2.50
N VAL A 263 7.36 8.41 1.35
CA VAL A 263 5.97 8.19 0.96
C VAL A 263 5.74 6.72 0.71
N THR A 264 4.69 6.18 1.30
CA THR A 264 4.22 4.81 1.07
C THR A 264 2.75 4.85 0.68
N LEU A 265 2.41 4.27 -0.46
CA LEU A 265 1.06 4.03 -0.93
C LEU A 265 0.78 2.52 -0.86
N THR A 266 -0.39 2.15 -0.38
CA THR A 266 -0.87 0.77 -0.36
C THR A 266 -2.24 0.71 -1.00
N GLY A 267 -2.52 -0.38 -1.69
CA GLY A 267 -3.81 -0.60 -2.29
C GLY A 267 -3.94 -2.00 -2.86
N THR A 268 -5.14 -2.33 -3.25
CA THR A 268 -5.47 -3.60 -3.92
C THR A 268 -5.61 -3.35 -5.42
N ALA A 269 -4.76 -4.00 -6.22
CA ALA A 269 -4.95 -4.08 -7.66
C ALA A 269 -6.21 -4.90 -7.96
N ILE A 270 -7.07 -4.43 -8.84
CA ILE A 270 -8.34 -5.06 -9.20
C ILE A 270 -8.43 -5.31 -10.70
N ALA A 271 -9.04 -6.42 -11.07
CA ALA A 271 -9.33 -6.78 -12.46
C ALA A 271 -10.81 -7.17 -12.62
N ARG A 272 -11.37 -6.94 -13.78
CA ARG A 272 -12.75 -7.37 -14.07
C ARG A 272 -12.80 -8.87 -14.27
N PHE A 273 -13.90 -9.48 -13.83
CA PHE A 273 -14.24 -10.82 -14.25
C PHE A 273 -15.65 -10.83 -14.84
N SER A 274 -15.83 -11.45 -15.99
CA SER A 274 -17.16 -11.69 -16.51
C SER A 274 -17.74 -12.95 -15.87
N ARG A 275 -18.76 -12.81 -15.03
CA ARG A 275 -19.69 -13.92 -14.81
C ARG A 275 -20.51 -14.05 -16.08
N ALA A 276 -20.35 -15.14 -16.81
CA ALA A 276 -21.25 -15.42 -17.93
C ALA A 276 -22.70 -15.34 -17.42
N GLY A 277 -23.45 -14.32 -17.85
CA GLY A 277 -24.89 -14.19 -17.65
C GLY A 277 -25.39 -13.30 -16.49
N GLN A 278 -24.56 -12.68 -15.68
CA GLN A 278 -25.04 -11.79 -14.62
C GLN A 278 -24.18 -10.51 -14.48
N CYS A 279 -24.39 -9.58 -15.38
CA CYS A 279 -24.22 -8.19 -15.01
C CYS A 279 -25.54 -7.78 -14.33
N PRO A 280 -25.61 -7.59 -12.98
CA PRO A 280 -26.78 -6.93 -12.44
C PRO A 280 -26.76 -5.53 -13.01
N ALA A 281 -27.76 -5.18 -13.81
CA ALA A 281 -28.11 -3.80 -14.06
C ALA A 281 -28.60 -3.20 -12.72
N GLY A 282 -27.67 -3.03 -11.77
CA GLY A 282 -27.90 -2.18 -10.63
C GLY A 282 -28.12 -0.79 -11.15
N PRO A 283 -29.08 -0.03 -10.59
CA PRO A 283 -29.27 1.36 -10.98
C PRO A 283 -27.90 2.02 -10.86
N ALA A 284 -27.45 2.62 -11.95
CA ALA A 284 -26.23 3.41 -11.94
C ALA A 284 -26.33 4.37 -10.76
N LEU A 285 -25.34 4.35 -9.87
CA LEU A 285 -25.23 5.37 -8.83
C LEU A 285 -25.42 6.70 -9.53
N THR A 286 -26.48 7.43 -9.18
CA THR A 286 -26.76 8.72 -9.77
C THR A 286 -25.60 9.62 -9.43
N VAL A 287 -24.65 9.72 -10.33
CA VAL A 287 -23.57 10.70 -10.25
C VAL A 287 -24.22 12.05 -10.46
N MET A 288 -24.42 12.78 -9.38
CA MET A 288 -24.95 14.14 -9.45
C MET A 288 -23.80 15.06 -9.84
N PRO A 289 -23.76 15.60 -11.08
CA PRO A 289 -22.70 16.52 -11.47
C PRO A 289 -22.86 17.79 -10.63
N LEU A 290 -21.87 18.12 -9.83
CA LEU A 290 -21.80 19.36 -9.04
C LEU A 290 -21.32 20.57 -9.89
N GLY A 291 -21.50 20.53 -11.21
CA GLY A 291 -21.10 21.60 -12.14
C GLY A 291 -22.14 22.71 -12.31
N PRO A 292 -21.74 23.90 -12.79
CA PRO A 292 -22.58 25.09 -12.94
C PRO A 292 -23.78 24.94 -13.89
N GLN A 293 -23.90 23.86 -14.64
CA GLN A 293 -24.99 23.64 -15.62
C GLN A 293 -26.38 23.49 -15.01
N ARG A 294 -26.52 23.29 -13.69
CA ARG A 294 -27.84 23.22 -13.05
C ARG A 294 -28.53 24.55 -12.82
N ARG A 295 -27.80 25.68 -12.90
CA ARG A 295 -28.43 27.01 -12.74
C ARG A 295 -29.20 27.50 -13.97
N GLN A 296 -28.97 26.94 -15.14
CA GLN A 296 -29.69 27.35 -16.38
C GLN A 296 -31.00 26.58 -16.58
N ALA A 297 -31.10 25.34 -16.12
CA ALA A 297 -32.33 24.55 -16.28
C ALA A 297 -33.47 24.97 -15.34
N ALA A 298 -33.16 25.63 -14.22
CA ALA A 298 -34.17 26.13 -13.27
C ALA A 298 -34.77 27.50 -13.70
N ARG A 299 -34.12 28.24 -14.61
CA ARG A 299 -34.63 29.54 -15.11
C ARG A 299 -35.54 29.43 -16.37
N ALA A 300 -35.64 28.26 -16.96
CA ALA A 300 -36.47 28.04 -18.15
C ALA A 300 -37.86 27.46 -17.82
N ARG A 301 -38.28 27.44 -16.56
CA ARG A 301 -39.60 26.94 -16.12
C ARG A 301 -40.29 27.90 -15.12
N ILE A 302 -40.20 29.22 -15.37
CA ILE A 302 -41.09 30.23 -14.78
C ILE A 302 -41.67 31.07 -15.90
#